data_9124ca9d007e1d0c60ea4815772fcc66
#
_entry.id   9124ca9d007e1d0c60ea4815772fcc66
#
_cell.length_a   1.000
_cell.length_b   1.000
_cell.length_c   1.000
_cell.angle_alpha   90.00
_cell.angle_beta   90.00
_cell.angle_gamma   90.00
#
_symmetry.space_group_name_H-M   'P 1'
#
loop_
_entity.id
_entity.type
_entity.pdbx_description
1 polymer ?
#
loop_
_entity_poly.entity_id
_entity_poly.type
_entity_poly.pdbx_seq_one_letter_code
_entity_poly.pdbx_strand_id
1 'polypeptide(L)'
;MSVAARKLYWITAAVFLMIVFLSYHKSTGPSSYPPDRTVPNDLGQSQNYDDNDSDYTSGDGDSLYTGDDKPPGGYTPAGGDKTGTPPPTTAGNTPNQPNTSGKYDTLVVIPSSWTQIQNRQWVRETVFGIRDNLEPCKKNDGNIIYRFYIYGQSTWEKSKIHSSEYNQALVRELYGEFMEYNDHYFTNATVAHKHAIWGDALDWAVTKYIPTNKIQVDKVLIFDSTAIVNLPKMEEAVKASASPSGFLRIWGTDSTTFAAMISYSAVEQILKDREEIKAGRATVDIISAASTFYAENPATFKIDRPTGQLWASNVDLVATDAVVVGEVYQLEDWRRITDKLTIKATPACAVDQNRKKNIALLTSSYIYVDMCMAEASLPSAENKRIYADRHGYDFVARAAEFAQEEHRGRRLVWGKIGAIQKVLPHYEWLFWMDMDAVIADLDKDLHEIIQFAEQAKAANGDGEVSLIVARPKRDKMLNAGVMLIKNTEWSRAFFAEVQTRAPWYLKSSYEQAAIWEVMSEDKWKSGVYLYDADDHTMNTFPKLYAEGDFVIHFAPAGCPSVPVLAALAKIKAGESALGIGAE
;
A
#
# COMPACT_ATOMS: atom_id res chain seq x y z
N MET A 1 38.83 4.41 -39.78
CA MET A 1 39.28 5.44 -38.83
C MET A 1 40.71 5.19 -38.43
N SER A 2 41.60 6.19 -38.57
CA SER A 2 42.99 6.07 -38.17
C SER A 2 43.12 5.97 -36.64
N VAL A 3 44.24 5.40 -36.16
CA VAL A 3 44.53 5.24 -34.73
C VAL A 3 44.49 6.60 -34.00
N ALA A 4 44.88 7.67 -34.67
CA ALA A 4 44.80 9.04 -34.14
C ALA A 4 43.34 9.52 -33.94
N ALA A 5 42.44 9.18 -34.86
CA ALA A 5 41.02 9.54 -34.74
C ALA A 5 40.31 8.78 -33.60
N ARG A 6 40.69 7.52 -33.31
CA ARG A 6 40.20 6.77 -32.17
C ARG A 6 40.68 7.34 -30.83
N LYS A 7 41.97 7.75 -30.73
CA LYS A 7 42.50 8.40 -29.52
C LYS A 7 41.80 9.74 -29.24
N LEU A 8 41.54 10.55 -30.26
CA LEU A 8 40.86 11.82 -30.11
C LEU A 8 39.40 11.61 -29.62
N TYR A 9 38.69 10.61 -30.17
CA TYR A 9 37.34 10.27 -29.76
C TYR A 9 37.26 9.87 -28.28
N TRP A 10 38.16 9.04 -27.79
CA TRP A 10 38.20 8.62 -26.38
C TRP A 10 38.58 9.76 -25.42
N ILE A 11 39.46 10.67 -25.86
CA ILE A 11 39.79 11.85 -25.05
C ILE A 11 38.59 12.80 -24.95
N THR A 12 37.86 13.02 -26.04
CA THR A 12 36.67 13.87 -26.05
C THR A 12 35.54 13.27 -25.22
N ALA A 13 35.35 11.96 -25.30
CA ALA A 13 34.36 11.25 -24.47
C ALA A 13 34.68 11.31 -22.97
N ALA A 14 35.98 11.15 -22.61
CA ALA A 14 36.44 11.26 -21.22
C ALA A 14 36.27 12.68 -20.66
N VAL A 15 36.57 13.72 -21.45
CA VAL A 15 36.38 15.11 -21.06
C VAL A 15 34.88 15.44 -20.88
N PHE A 16 34.04 14.93 -21.79
CA PHE A 16 32.56 15.12 -21.67
C PHE A 16 32.01 14.47 -20.41
N LEU A 17 32.40 13.22 -20.10
CA LEU A 17 32.00 12.53 -18.88
C LEU A 17 32.51 13.26 -17.62
N MET A 18 33.72 13.82 -17.65
CA MET A 18 34.25 14.60 -16.54
C MET A 18 33.48 15.93 -16.33
N ILE A 19 33.07 16.59 -17.41
CA ILE A 19 32.24 17.81 -17.33
C ILE A 19 30.84 17.48 -16.77
N VAL A 20 30.22 16.39 -17.21
CA VAL A 20 28.92 15.92 -16.68
C VAL A 20 29.04 15.58 -15.20
N PHE A 21 30.10 14.88 -14.80
CA PHE A 21 30.37 14.55 -13.39
C PHE A 21 30.59 15.79 -12.51
N LEU A 22 31.35 16.75 -12.99
CA LEU A 22 31.60 18.01 -12.26
C LEU A 22 30.37 18.92 -12.22
N SER A 23 29.53 18.88 -13.23
CA SER A 23 28.23 19.59 -13.24
C SER A 23 27.25 18.95 -12.26
N TYR A 24 27.23 17.62 -12.16
CA TYR A 24 26.42 16.89 -11.20
C TYR A 24 26.83 17.18 -9.75
N HIS A 25 28.13 17.19 -9.46
CA HIS A 25 28.66 17.55 -8.13
C HIS A 25 28.46 19.03 -7.75
N LYS A 26 28.34 19.93 -8.73
CA LYS A 26 28.03 21.35 -8.45
C LYS A 26 26.56 21.61 -8.16
N SER A 27 25.65 20.74 -8.62
CA SER A 27 24.21 20.86 -8.36
C SER A 27 23.76 20.24 -7.03
N THR A 28 24.63 19.48 -6.34
CA THR A 28 24.39 18.90 -5.02
C THR A 28 25.08 19.68 -3.90
N GLY A 29 25.05 21.02 -3.96
CA GLY A 29 25.40 21.86 -2.82
C GLY A 29 24.41 21.67 -1.68
N PRO A 30 24.85 21.73 -0.40
CA PRO A 30 23.97 21.48 0.72
C PRO A 30 22.84 22.51 0.74
N SER A 31 21.61 22.03 0.69
CA SER A 31 20.39 22.78 0.91
C SER A 31 20.47 23.43 2.30
N SER A 32 20.59 24.75 2.36
CA SER A 32 20.51 25.51 3.58
C SER A 32 19.05 25.57 4.05
N TYR A 33 18.68 24.71 4.99
CA TYR A 33 17.51 24.94 5.83
C TYR A 33 17.84 26.05 6.86
N PRO A 34 16.93 26.98 7.16
CA PRO A 34 17.16 27.97 8.19
C PRO A 34 17.27 27.29 9.57
N PRO A 35 18.15 27.77 10.44
CA PRO A 35 18.33 27.19 11.77
C PRO A 35 17.08 27.42 12.62
N ASP A 36 16.50 26.35 13.12
CA ASP A 36 15.43 26.38 14.09
C ASP A 36 15.99 26.72 15.48
N ARG A 37 15.15 27.34 16.29
CA ARG A 37 15.41 28.05 17.54
C ARG A 37 16.23 27.25 18.55
N THR A 38 17.22 27.94 19.12
CA THR A 38 18.01 27.58 20.30
C THR A 38 17.14 27.15 21.48
N VAL A 39 17.35 25.90 21.93
CA VAL A 39 16.96 25.43 23.27
C VAL A 39 18.15 25.66 24.19
N PRO A 40 17.97 26.20 25.42
CA PRO A 40 19.07 26.47 26.33
C PRO A 40 19.68 25.15 26.85
N ASN A 41 21.00 25.05 26.73
CA ASN A 41 21.80 24.08 27.47
C ASN A 41 21.85 24.48 28.96
N ASP A 42 21.16 23.73 29.79
CA ASP A 42 21.44 23.67 31.21
C ASP A 42 21.12 22.28 31.76
N LEU A 43 22.10 21.40 31.76
CA LEU A 43 22.09 20.17 32.54
C LEU A 43 23.51 19.93 33.08
N GLY A 44 23.78 20.57 34.20
CA GLY A 44 24.85 20.17 35.10
C GLY A 44 24.35 19.09 36.05
N GLN A 45 25.28 18.21 36.38
CA GLN A 45 25.35 17.28 37.51
C GLN A 45 24.70 15.91 37.37
N SER A 46 25.60 14.97 37.11
CA SER A 46 25.50 13.54 37.39
C SER A 46 25.12 13.26 38.85
N GLN A 47 24.03 12.54 39.07
CA GLN A 47 23.85 11.76 40.29
C GLN A 47 23.90 10.28 39.94
N ASN A 48 24.90 9.62 40.53
CA ASN A 48 25.01 8.15 40.59
C ASN A 48 23.77 7.61 41.32
N TYR A 49 23.04 6.76 40.67
CA TYR A 49 22.12 5.82 41.33
C TYR A 49 22.71 4.45 41.24
N ASP A 50 22.96 3.87 42.42
CA ASP A 50 23.38 2.47 42.63
C ASP A 50 22.34 1.52 42.02
N ASP A 51 22.80 0.71 41.10
CA ASP A 51 22.10 -0.48 40.60
C ASP A 51 22.12 -1.58 41.68
N ASN A 52 21.04 -1.72 42.41
CA ASN A 52 20.72 -2.94 43.14
C ASN A 52 19.22 -3.20 43.09
N ASP A 53 18.78 -3.82 42.02
CA ASP A 53 17.57 -4.65 42.01
C ASP A 53 17.72 -5.74 40.93
N SER A 54 18.35 -6.80 41.38
CA SER A 54 18.40 -8.09 40.69
C SER A 54 17.11 -8.84 40.98
N ASP A 55 16.15 -8.87 40.03
CA ASP A 55 15.29 -10.01 39.77
C ASP A 55 14.28 -9.72 38.66
N TYR A 56 14.75 -9.70 37.42
CA TYR A 56 13.90 -9.85 36.24
C TYR A 56 14.64 -10.69 35.20
N THR A 57 14.65 -12.01 35.41
CA THR A 57 15.01 -12.94 34.35
C THR A 57 13.82 -13.14 33.42
N SER A 58 13.67 -12.27 32.46
CA SER A 58 13.00 -12.59 31.20
C SER A 58 14.00 -13.36 30.35
N GLY A 59 13.60 -14.51 29.84
CA GLY A 59 14.42 -15.28 28.92
C GLY A 59 14.65 -14.48 27.64
N ASP A 60 15.80 -13.82 27.61
CA ASP A 60 16.24 -13.04 26.47
C ASP A 60 16.85 -13.97 25.43
N GLY A 61 16.16 -14.09 24.31
CA GLY A 61 16.73 -14.60 23.07
C GLY A 61 17.45 -13.49 22.30
N ASP A 62 18.24 -12.64 22.93
CA ASP A 62 19.18 -11.74 22.25
C ASP A 62 20.49 -12.47 22.02
N SER A 63 20.59 -13.24 20.93
CA SER A 63 21.87 -13.69 20.41
C SER A 63 22.48 -12.60 19.55
N LEU A 64 23.36 -11.84 20.16
CA LEU A 64 24.39 -11.06 19.48
C LEU A 64 25.20 -11.99 18.58
N TYR A 65 25.11 -11.80 17.28
CA TYR A 65 26.00 -12.42 16.29
C TYR A 65 27.42 -11.85 16.47
N THR A 66 28.26 -12.61 17.17
CA THR A 66 29.70 -12.55 17.01
C THR A 66 30.21 -13.98 16.88
N GLY A 67 30.70 -14.34 15.72
CA GLY A 67 31.44 -15.60 15.59
C GLY A 67 31.20 -16.27 14.23
N ASP A 68 32.29 -16.42 13.51
CA ASP A 68 32.45 -17.22 12.31
C ASP A 68 31.85 -18.63 12.47
N ASP A 69 30.76 -18.92 11.76
CA ASP A 69 30.38 -20.28 11.45
C ASP A 69 29.83 -20.38 10.03
N LYS A 70 30.51 -21.21 9.24
CA LYS A 70 30.12 -21.61 7.90
C LYS A 70 28.73 -22.23 7.88
N PRO A 71 27.88 -21.90 6.89
CA PRO A 71 26.59 -22.55 6.73
C PRO A 71 26.76 -24.05 6.44
N PRO A 72 25.99 -24.91 7.06
CA PRO A 72 25.93 -26.34 6.68
C PRO A 72 25.23 -26.50 5.33
N GLY A 73 25.71 -27.45 4.59
CA GLY A 73 25.50 -27.79 3.21
C GLY A 73 24.12 -27.68 2.62
N GLY A 74 24.18 -27.30 1.35
CA GLY A 74 23.24 -27.30 0.26
C GLY A 74 21.85 -27.93 0.49
N TYR A 75 20.84 -27.05 0.53
CA TYR A 75 19.50 -27.43 0.12
C TYR A 75 19.43 -27.34 -1.41
N THR A 76 19.47 -28.48 -2.08
CA THR A 76 18.99 -28.60 -3.45
C THR A 76 17.47 -28.47 -3.41
N PRO A 77 16.86 -27.50 -4.08
CA PRO A 77 15.41 -27.48 -4.20
C PRO A 77 15.00 -28.67 -5.08
N ALA A 78 14.19 -29.56 -4.51
CA ALA A 78 13.45 -30.53 -5.28
C ALA A 78 12.68 -29.79 -6.37
N GLY A 79 12.82 -30.28 -7.63
CA GLY A 79 12.17 -29.70 -8.80
C GLY A 79 10.66 -29.64 -8.62
N GLY A 80 10.17 -28.47 -8.27
CA GLY A 80 8.77 -28.09 -8.18
C GLY A 80 8.49 -27.13 -9.34
N ASP A 81 7.43 -27.40 -10.00
CA ASP A 81 6.83 -26.81 -11.18
C ASP A 81 7.07 -25.31 -11.33
N LYS A 82 7.68 -24.90 -12.46
CA LYS A 82 8.05 -23.51 -12.79
C LYS A 82 6.87 -22.66 -13.29
N THR A 83 5.73 -22.76 -12.67
CA THR A 83 4.63 -21.81 -12.86
C THR A 83 4.48 -21.00 -11.58
N GLY A 84 5.33 -19.98 -11.43
CA GLY A 84 5.10 -18.94 -10.43
C GLY A 84 3.79 -18.24 -10.76
N THR A 85 2.70 -18.74 -10.19
CA THR A 85 1.41 -18.06 -10.20
C THR A 85 1.62 -16.72 -9.49
N PRO A 86 1.22 -15.58 -10.08
CA PRO A 86 1.14 -14.32 -9.34
C PRO A 86 0.29 -14.55 -8.09
N PRO A 87 0.51 -13.81 -7.00
CA PRO A 87 -0.36 -13.91 -5.84
C PRO A 87 -1.80 -13.87 -6.32
N PRO A 88 -2.67 -14.77 -5.84
CA PRO A 88 -4.03 -14.86 -6.34
C PRO A 88 -4.68 -13.49 -6.21
N THR A 89 -5.09 -12.91 -7.33
CA THR A 89 -6.00 -11.78 -7.34
C THR A 89 -7.31 -12.32 -6.81
N THR A 90 -7.46 -12.27 -5.50
CA THR A 90 -8.72 -12.63 -4.87
C THR A 90 -9.78 -11.66 -5.36
N ALA A 91 -10.88 -12.20 -5.83
CA ALA A 91 -12.10 -11.48 -6.14
C ALA A 91 -12.78 -11.02 -4.82
N GLY A 92 -12.03 -10.30 -3.98
CA GLY A 92 -12.52 -9.66 -2.77
C GLY A 92 -12.85 -8.20 -3.07
N ASN A 93 -13.86 -7.66 -2.42
CA ASN A 93 -14.22 -6.26 -2.53
C ASN A 93 -12.99 -5.39 -2.26
N THR A 94 -12.54 -4.70 -3.28
CA THR A 94 -11.40 -3.80 -3.17
C THR A 94 -11.85 -2.46 -2.62
N PRO A 95 -10.97 -1.66 -2.00
CA PRO A 95 -11.28 -0.33 -1.48
C PRO A 95 -11.99 0.61 -2.48
N ASN A 96 -12.02 0.23 -3.74
CA ASN A 96 -12.61 0.95 -4.86
C ASN A 96 -14.01 0.47 -5.26
N GLN A 97 -14.68 -0.37 -4.46
CA GLN A 97 -16.01 -0.89 -4.80
C GLN A 97 -17.10 -0.45 -3.81
N PRO A 98 -17.60 0.79 -3.86
CA PRO A 98 -18.83 1.10 -3.16
C PRO A 98 -20.10 0.62 -3.89
N ASN A 99 -19.97 0.06 -5.10
CA ASN A 99 -21.08 -0.28 -5.96
C ASN A 99 -21.45 -1.76 -5.88
N THR A 100 -22.51 -2.08 -5.14
CA THR A 100 -23.04 -3.44 -4.98
C THR A 100 -23.68 -4.01 -6.25
N SER A 101 -23.94 -3.18 -7.27
CA SER A 101 -24.58 -3.63 -8.53
C SER A 101 -23.61 -4.29 -9.51
N GLY A 102 -22.29 -4.15 -9.30
CA GLY A 102 -21.26 -4.58 -10.24
C GLY A 102 -21.23 -3.80 -11.56
N LYS A 103 -21.97 -2.71 -11.68
CA LYS A 103 -22.04 -1.88 -12.89
C LYS A 103 -21.30 -0.55 -12.68
N TYR A 104 -20.36 -0.25 -13.57
CA TYR A 104 -19.55 0.97 -13.56
C TYR A 104 -19.61 1.68 -14.92
N ASP A 105 -19.52 3.00 -14.92
CA ASP A 105 -19.40 3.77 -16.16
C ASP A 105 -18.02 3.55 -16.81
N THR A 106 -16.97 3.55 -16.01
CA THR A 106 -15.60 3.52 -16.50
C THR A 106 -14.70 2.57 -15.70
N LEU A 107 -14.01 1.68 -16.42
CA LEU A 107 -12.82 0.99 -15.91
C LEU A 107 -11.58 1.78 -16.34
N VAL A 108 -10.76 2.17 -15.39
CA VAL A 108 -9.48 2.82 -15.65
C VAL A 108 -8.35 1.81 -15.50
N VAL A 109 -7.58 1.61 -16.55
CA VAL A 109 -6.43 0.70 -16.58
C VAL A 109 -5.16 1.56 -16.70
N ILE A 110 -4.22 1.41 -15.76
CA ILE A 110 -3.06 2.28 -15.67
C ILE A 110 -1.79 1.43 -15.71
N PRO A 111 -1.19 1.23 -16.90
CA PRO A 111 0.12 0.61 -17.01
C PRO A 111 1.15 1.39 -16.20
N SER A 112 1.94 0.68 -15.38
CA SER A 112 2.94 1.28 -14.51
C SER A 112 4.10 0.33 -14.30
N SER A 113 5.34 0.83 -14.37
CA SER A 113 6.49 0.05 -13.93
C SER A 113 6.42 -0.21 -12.42
N TRP A 114 6.90 -1.36 -11.97
CA TRP A 114 6.97 -1.67 -10.55
C TRP A 114 7.74 -0.62 -9.74
N THR A 115 8.70 0.08 -10.36
CA THR A 115 9.48 1.15 -9.72
C THR A 115 8.77 2.49 -9.62
N GLN A 116 7.62 2.67 -10.27
CA GLN A 116 6.87 3.94 -10.32
C GLN A 116 5.87 4.09 -9.16
N ILE A 117 6.25 3.71 -7.95
CA ILE A 117 5.39 3.76 -6.75
C ILE A 117 4.89 5.17 -6.51
N GLN A 118 5.78 6.16 -6.59
CA GLN A 118 5.43 7.56 -6.36
C GLN A 118 4.44 8.11 -7.40
N ASN A 119 4.61 7.75 -8.68
CA ASN A 119 3.67 8.16 -9.73
C ASN A 119 2.27 7.59 -9.48
N ARG A 120 2.17 6.33 -9.06
CA ARG A 120 0.89 5.72 -8.70
C ARG A 120 0.21 6.47 -7.55
N GLN A 121 0.99 6.88 -6.54
CA GLN A 121 0.45 7.69 -5.44
C GLN A 121 -0.10 9.03 -5.94
N TRP A 122 0.62 9.73 -6.83
CA TRP A 122 0.12 11.00 -7.39
C TRP A 122 -1.15 10.82 -8.22
N VAL A 123 -1.24 9.72 -8.98
CA VAL A 123 -2.47 9.38 -9.71
C VAL A 123 -3.63 9.15 -8.74
N ARG A 124 -3.43 8.40 -7.66
CA ARG A 124 -4.48 8.19 -6.65
C ARG A 124 -4.98 9.52 -6.07
N GLU A 125 -4.06 10.39 -5.70
CA GLU A 125 -4.41 11.68 -5.08
C GLU A 125 -5.08 12.64 -6.06
N THR A 126 -4.57 12.75 -7.29
CA THR A 126 -5.03 13.79 -8.24
C THR A 126 -6.20 13.34 -9.09
N VAL A 127 -6.22 12.09 -9.55
CA VAL A 127 -7.28 11.58 -10.43
C VAL A 127 -8.44 11.01 -9.61
N PHE A 128 -8.16 10.15 -8.62
CA PHE A 128 -9.20 9.44 -7.86
C PHE A 128 -9.52 10.08 -6.52
N GLY A 129 -8.72 11.03 -6.07
CA GLY A 129 -8.92 11.70 -4.79
C GLY A 129 -8.74 10.81 -3.58
N ILE A 130 -7.90 9.78 -3.69
CA ILE A 130 -7.61 8.84 -2.60
C ILE A 130 -6.34 9.30 -1.91
N ARG A 131 -6.47 9.64 -0.63
CA ARG A 131 -5.34 10.01 0.21
C ARG A 131 -5.39 9.19 1.50
N ASP A 132 -4.22 8.74 1.95
CA ASP A 132 -4.06 8.00 3.20
C ASP A 132 -4.86 6.68 3.26
N ASN A 133 -5.32 6.16 2.13
CA ASN A 133 -6.13 4.93 2.04
C ASN A 133 -7.37 4.92 2.95
N LEU A 134 -8.03 6.06 3.11
CA LEU A 134 -9.23 6.20 3.93
C LEU A 134 -10.47 6.38 3.05
N GLU A 135 -11.48 5.53 3.24
CA GLU A 135 -12.75 5.59 2.48
C GLU A 135 -13.40 6.98 2.47
N PRO A 136 -13.46 7.72 3.63
CA PRO A 136 -14.05 9.05 3.64
C PRO A 136 -13.36 10.06 2.71
N CYS A 137 -12.13 9.75 2.28
CA CYS A 137 -11.29 10.66 1.52
C CYS A 137 -11.40 10.49 0.00
N LYS A 138 -12.21 9.56 -0.48
CA LYS A 138 -12.39 9.33 -1.91
C LYS A 138 -13.27 10.39 -2.56
N LYS A 139 -12.86 10.85 -3.73
CA LYS A 139 -13.62 11.83 -4.54
C LYS A 139 -14.65 11.19 -5.46
N ASN A 140 -14.40 9.96 -5.92
CA ASN A 140 -15.28 9.33 -6.88
C ASN A 140 -16.56 8.83 -6.21
N ASP A 141 -17.65 8.86 -6.93
CA ASP A 141 -18.98 8.45 -6.50
C ASP A 141 -19.23 6.94 -6.62
N GLY A 142 -18.21 6.17 -6.92
CA GLY A 142 -18.29 4.73 -7.14
C GLY A 142 -18.68 4.31 -8.56
N ASN A 143 -18.81 5.24 -9.51
CA ASN A 143 -19.06 4.91 -10.92
C ASN A 143 -17.80 4.57 -11.69
N ILE A 144 -16.63 4.84 -11.11
CA ILE A 144 -15.31 4.56 -11.69
C ILE A 144 -14.63 3.48 -10.85
N ILE A 145 -14.12 2.46 -11.53
CA ILE A 145 -13.21 1.48 -10.96
C ILE A 145 -11.85 1.58 -11.65
N TYR A 146 -10.75 1.49 -10.91
CA TYR A 146 -9.42 1.58 -11.49
C TYR A 146 -8.50 0.46 -11.04
N ARG A 147 -7.48 0.14 -11.87
CA ARG A 147 -6.41 -0.82 -11.55
C ARG A 147 -5.10 -0.36 -12.16
N PHE A 148 -4.04 -0.50 -11.38
CA PHE A 148 -2.68 -0.41 -11.91
C PHE A 148 -2.27 -1.76 -12.49
N TYR A 149 -1.85 -1.73 -13.75
CA TYR A 149 -1.30 -2.88 -14.46
C TYR A 149 0.23 -2.83 -14.35
N ILE A 150 0.79 -3.57 -13.36
CA ILE A 150 2.21 -3.49 -13.00
C ILE A 150 3.02 -4.43 -13.89
N TYR A 151 4.00 -3.88 -14.59
CA TYR A 151 4.91 -4.63 -15.44
C TYR A 151 6.35 -4.63 -14.92
N GLY A 152 7.18 -5.58 -15.41
CA GLY A 152 8.56 -5.75 -14.99
C GLY A 152 8.76 -6.77 -13.86
N GLN A 153 7.82 -7.70 -13.67
CA GLN A 153 7.86 -8.70 -12.60
C GLN A 153 9.16 -9.51 -12.58
N SER A 154 9.71 -9.88 -13.73
CA SER A 154 10.98 -10.64 -13.79
C SER A 154 12.16 -9.87 -13.20
N THR A 155 12.17 -8.54 -13.33
CA THR A 155 13.18 -7.67 -12.74
C THR A 155 12.95 -7.55 -11.23
N TRP A 156 11.71 -7.40 -10.81
CA TRP A 156 11.32 -7.33 -9.41
C TRP A 156 11.63 -8.64 -8.65
N GLU A 157 11.31 -9.81 -9.21
CA GLU A 157 11.64 -11.11 -8.60
C GLU A 157 13.16 -11.27 -8.41
N LYS A 158 13.97 -10.86 -9.38
CA LYS A 158 15.43 -10.84 -9.24
C LYS A 158 15.89 -9.86 -8.16
N SER A 159 15.21 -8.74 -8.01
CA SER A 159 15.55 -7.70 -7.03
C SER A 159 15.29 -8.12 -5.59
N LYS A 160 14.40 -9.08 -5.34
CA LYS A 160 14.19 -9.65 -3.99
C LYS A 160 15.45 -10.30 -3.42
N ILE A 161 16.25 -10.95 -4.25
CA ILE A 161 17.27 -11.91 -3.80
C ILE A 161 18.69 -11.38 -3.99
N HIS A 162 18.98 -10.59 -5.04
CA HIS A 162 20.33 -10.29 -5.49
C HIS A 162 20.58 -8.82 -5.86
N SER A 163 19.86 -7.88 -5.25
CA SER A 163 19.94 -6.50 -5.68
C SER A 163 20.62 -5.56 -4.68
N SER A 164 20.94 -4.36 -5.15
CA SER A 164 21.40 -3.27 -4.30
C SER A 164 20.39 -2.96 -3.19
N GLU A 165 20.85 -2.39 -2.08
CA GLU A 165 20.02 -1.93 -0.97
C GLU A 165 18.85 -1.04 -1.44
N TYR A 166 19.10 -0.18 -2.44
CA TYR A 166 18.08 0.66 -3.07
C TYR A 166 16.92 -0.15 -3.68
N ASN A 167 17.23 -1.22 -4.43
CA ASN A 167 16.18 -2.05 -5.02
C ASN A 167 15.41 -2.86 -3.97
N GLN A 168 16.06 -3.27 -2.88
CA GLN A 168 15.40 -3.94 -1.76
C GLN A 168 14.43 -2.98 -1.06
N ALA A 169 14.80 -1.71 -0.88
CA ALA A 169 13.92 -0.68 -0.34
C ALA A 169 12.67 -0.51 -1.22
N LEU A 170 12.84 -0.38 -2.54
CA LEU A 170 11.71 -0.30 -3.47
C LEU A 170 10.80 -1.53 -3.42
N VAL A 171 11.35 -2.74 -3.25
CA VAL A 171 10.55 -3.95 -3.10
C VAL A 171 9.71 -3.89 -1.81
N ARG A 172 10.28 -3.44 -0.69
CA ARG A 172 9.54 -3.27 0.56
C ARG A 172 8.41 -2.24 0.44
N GLU A 173 8.68 -1.10 -0.21
CA GLU A 173 7.67 -0.07 -0.50
C GLU A 173 6.54 -0.62 -1.36
N LEU A 174 6.86 -1.42 -2.38
CA LEU A 174 5.88 -2.05 -3.25
C LEU A 174 4.97 -3.03 -2.49
N TYR A 175 5.53 -3.83 -1.57
CA TYR A 175 4.72 -4.68 -0.69
C TYR A 175 3.79 -3.85 0.20
N GLY A 176 4.30 -2.78 0.79
CA GLY A 176 3.50 -1.84 1.59
C GLY A 176 2.34 -1.27 0.79
N GLU A 177 2.62 -0.79 -0.42
CA GLU A 177 1.62 -0.25 -1.34
C GLU A 177 0.52 -1.28 -1.67
N PHE A 178 0.91 -2.54 -1.89
CA PHE A 178 -0.06 -3.62 -2.11
C PHE A 178 -1.01 -3.83 -0.94
N MET A 179 -0.47 -3.90 0.26
CA MET A 179 -1.28 -4.09 1.45
C MET A 179 -2.25 -2.91 1.65
N GLU A 180 -1.75 -1.68 1.42
CA GLU A 180 -2.53 -0.46 1.61
C GLU A 180 -3.69 -0.34 0.62
N TYR A 181 -3.44 -0.56 -0.67
CA TYR A 181 -4.42 -0.16 -1.70
C TYR A 181 -5.11 -1.34 -2.39
N ASN A 182 -4.46 -2.49 -2.51
CA ASN A 182 -5.00 -3.68 -3.22
C ASN A 182 -5.61 -3.34 -4.61
N ASP A 183 -5.02 -2.38 -5.30
CA ASP A 183 -5.50 -1.85 -6.59
C ASP A 183 -4.57 -2.21 -7.76
N HIS A 184 -3.70 -3.19 -7.57
CA HIS A 184 -2.68 -3.62 -8.52
C HIS A 184 -3.02 -4.96 -9.17
N TYR A 185 -2.51 -5.13 -10.38
CA TYR A 185 -2.37 -6.43 -11.04
C TYR A 185 -0.95 -6.57 -11.57
N PHE A 186 -0.26 -7.64 -11.21
CA PHE A 186 1.08 -7.94 -11.72
C PHE A 186 0.99 -8.78 -12.96
N THR A 187 1.73 -8.37 -13.99
CA THR A 187 1.89 -9.15 -15.20
C THR A 187 3.29 -9.72 -15.32
N ASN A 188 3.40 -10.93 -15.90
CA ASN A 188 4.68 -11.53 -16.26
C ASN A 188 5.32 -10.88 -17.51
N ALA A 189 4.68 -9.85 -18.10
CA ALA A 189 5.19 -9.18 -19.27
C ALA A 189 6.59 -8.60 -19.01
N THR A 190 7.56 -9.04 -19.77
CA THR A 190 8.90 -8.45 -19.81
C THR A 190 8.84 -7.15 -20.60
N VAL A 191 9.50 -6.12 -20.08
CA VAL A 191 9.53 -4.78 -20.69
C VAL A 191 10.38 -4.80 -21.96
N ALA A 192 9.85 -5.34 -23.04
CA ALA A 192 10.50 -5.15 -24.34
C ALA A 192 10.16 -3.76 -24.92
N HIS A 193 8.91 -3.33 -24.82
CA HIS A 193 8.46 -2.02 -25.32
C HIS A 193 7.25 -1.52 -24.55
N LYS A 194 7.28 -0.26 -24.07
CA LYS A 194 6.18 0.45 -23.41
C LYS A 194 4.84 0.27 -24.15
N HIS A 195 4.88 0.23 -25.48
CA HIS A 195 3.70 0.18 -26.34
C HIS A 195 3.01 -1.20 -26.40
N ALA A 196 3.75 -2.29 -26.19
CA ALA A 196 3.16 -3.64 -26.13
C ALA A 196 2.30 -3.84 -24.88
N ILE A 197 2.65 -3.16 -23.79
CA ILE A 197 2.01 -3.28 -22.48
C ILE A 197 0.57 -2.79 -22.51
N TRP A 198 0.25 -1.76 -23.28
CA TRP A 198 -1.12 -1.24 -23.39
C TRP A 198 -2.08 -2.28 -23.99
N GLY A 199 -1.63 -3.01 -25.03
CA GLY A 199 -2.41 -4.09 -25.61
C GLY A 199 -2.64 -5.24 -24.65
N ASP A 200 -1.62 -5.60 -23.87
CA ASP A 200 -1.72 -6.65 -22.86
C ASP A 200 -2.58 -6.23 -21.68
N ALA A 201 -2.53 -4.97 -21.30
CA ALA A 201 -3.36 -4.40 -20.23
C ALA A 201 -4.85 -4.36 -20.62
N LEU A 202 -5.17 -3.98 -21.88
CA LEU A 202 -6.54 -4.03 -22.40
C LEU A 202 -7.05 -5.46 -22.53
N ASP A 203 -6.23 -6.38 -23.04
CA ASP A 203 -6.58 -7.79 -23.13
C ASP A 203 -6.87 -8.38 -21.74
N TRP A 204 -5.99 -8.13 -20.76
CA TRP A 204 -6.23 -8.53 -19.37
C TRP A 204 -7.54 -7.97 -18.82
N ALA A 205 -7.82 -6.70 -19.07
CA ALA A 205 -9.02 -6.04 -18.56
C ALA A 205 -10.29 -6.74 -19.05
N VAL A 206 -10.36 -7.02 -20.38
CA VAL A 206 -11.55 -7.60 -21.02
C VAL A 206 -11.65 -9.11 -20.80
N THR A 207 -10.53 -9.85 -20.92
CA THR A 207 -10.57 -11.33 -20.92
C THR A 207 -10.46 -11.92 -19.51
N LYS A 208 -9.90 -11.18 -18.55
CA LYS A 208 -9.68 -11.68 -17.19
C LYS A 208 -10.37 -10.84 -16.13
N TYR A 209 -10.06 -9.53 -16.04
CA TYR A 209 -10.48 -8.72 -14.91
C TYR A 209 -12.01 -8.55 -14.84
N ILE A 210 -12.64 -8.10 -15.92
CA ILE A 210 -14.09 -7.88 -16.00
C ILE A 210 -14.87 -9.19 -15.74
N PRO A 211 -14.58 -10.32 -16.41
CA PRO A 211 -15.31 -11.57 -16.18
C PRO A 211 -15.12 -12.16 -14.78
N THR A 212 -13.88 -12.14 -14.27
CA THR A 212 -13.56 -12.70 -12.94
C THR A 212 -14.30 -11.95 -11.83
N ASN A 213 -14.37 -10.64 -11.94
CA ASN A 213 -15.05 -9.80 -10.94
C ASN A 213 -16.55 -9.63 -11.22
N LYS A 214 -17.07 -10.22 -12.30
CA LYS A 214 -18.49 -10.14 -12.70
C LYS A 214 -19.00 -8.69 -12.79
N ILE A 215 -18.15 -7.78 -13.28
CA ILE A 215 -18.49 -6.37 -13.46
C ILE A 215 -18.92 -6.09 -14.89
N GLN A 216 -19.66 -4.99 -15.06
CA GLN A 216 -20.04 -4.41 -16.35
C GLN A 216 -19.49 -3.00 -16.41
N VAL A 217 -18.94 -2.63 -17.58
CA VAL A 217 -18.41 -1.29 -17.82
C VAL A 217 -18.87 -0.78 -19.18
N ASP A 218 -19.15 0.51 -19.28
CA ASP A 218 -19.55 1.14 -20.53
C ASP A 218 -18.34 1.54 -21.39
N LYS A 219 -17.23 1.88 -20.73
CA LYS A 219 -15.99 2.33 -21.37
C LYS A 219 -14.75 2.00 -20.57
N VAL A 220 -13.61 1.96 -21.24
CA VAL A 220 -12.28 1.78 -20.66
C VAL A 220 -11.47 3.06 -20.90
N LEU A 221 -10.89 3.62 -19.84
CA LEU A 221 -9.85 4.63 -19.91
C LEU A 221 -8.50 3.95 -19.66
N ILE A 222 -7.54 4.18 -20.54
CA ILE A 222 -6.16 3.73 -20.35
C ILE A 222 -5.21 4.91 -20.45
N PHE A 223 -4.28 5.03 -19.51
CA PHE A 223 -3.21 6.01 -19.53
C PHE A 223 -2.00 5.52 -18.70
N ASP A 224 -0.80 5.99 -19.04
CA ASP A 224 0.42 5.64 -18.31
C ASP A 224 0.49 6.38 -16.97
N SER A 225 1.03 5.76 -15.93
CA SER A 225 1.18 6.38 -14.59
C SER A 225 2.04 7.65 -14.57
N THR A 226 2.71 7.99 -15.67
CA THR A 226 3.44 9.26 -15.86
C THR A 226 2.61 10.34 -16.54
N ALA A 227 1.34 10.10 -16.84
CA ALA A 227 0.45 11.07 -17.46
C ALA A 227 -0.47 11.73 -16.42
N ILE A 228 -0.56 13.05 -16.47
CA ILE A 228 -1.56 13.82 -15.73
C ILE A 228 -2.83 13.88 -16.56
N VAL A 229 -3.94 13.42 -16.00
CA VAL A 229 -5.25 13.37 -16.63
C VAL A 229 -6.22 14.24 -15.87
N ASN A 230 -6.84 15.21 -16.57
CA ASN A 230 -7.98 15.95 -16.02
C ASN A 230 -9.27 15.17 -16.31
N LEU A 231 -9.60 14.24 -15.45
CA LEU A 231 -10.71 13.30 -15.66
C LEU A 231 -12.06 14.00 -15.91
N PRO A 232 -12.47 15.02 -15.13
CA PRO A 232 -13.72 15.74 -15.40
C PRO A 232 -13.80 16.35 -16.82
N LYS A 233 -12.72 17.02 -17.26
CA LYS A 233 -12.65 17.57 -18.62
C LYS A 233 -12.65 16.47 -19.69
N MET A 234 -12.01 15.35 -19.41
CA MET A 234 -12.00 14.20 -20.31
C MET A 234 -13.40 13.61 -20.49
N GLU A 235 -14.12 13.41 -19.39
CA GLU A 235 -15.51 12.93 -19.43
C GLU A 235 -16.45 13.88 -20.17
N GLU A 236 -16.32 15.19 -19.94
CA GLU A 236 -17.08 16.21 -20.66
C GLU A 236 -16.80 16.14 -22.17
N ALA A 237 -15.53 16.04 -22.56
CA ALA A 237 -15.12 15.92 -23.95
C ALA A 237 -15.69 14.67 -24.61
N VAL A 238 -15.75 13.54 -23.90
CA VAL A 238 -16.34 12.29 -24.40
C VAL A 238 -17.86 12.40 -24.54
N LYS A 239 -18.56 12.97 -23.58
CA LYS A 239 -20.02 13.19 -23.65
C LYS A 239 -20.40 14.02 -24.88
N ALA A 240 -19.60 15.05 -25.22
CA ALA A 240 -19.81 15.87 -26.40
C ALA A 240 -19.61 15.11 -27.73
N SER A 241 -18.87 13.99 -27.70
CA SER A 241 -18.49 13.21 -28.90
C SER A 241 -19.18 11.86 -29.00
N ALA A 242 -20.00 11.47 -28.02
CA ALA A 242 -20.60 10.16 -27.93
C ALA A 242 -21.36 9.78 -29.21
N SER A 243 -21.06 8.57 -29.73
CA SER A 243 -21.76 7.95 -30.84
C SER A 243 -22.50 6.71 -30.36
N PRO A 244 -23.71 6.42 -30.85
CA PRO A 244 -24.43 5.19 -30.49
C PRO A 244 -23.68 3.91 -30.86
N SER A 245 -22.79 3.96 -31.85
CA SER A 245 -21.99 2.83 -32.32
C SER A 245 -20.67 2.63 -31.55
N GLY A 246 -20.40 3.48 -30.56
CA GLY A 246 -19.14 3.44 -29.81
C GLY A 246 -18.10 4.47 -30.28
N PHE A 247 -16.97 4.55 -29.56
CA PHE A 247 -15.92 5.53 -29.84
C PHE A 247 -14.53 5.04 -29.39
N LEU A 248 -13.51 5.59 -30.06
CA LEU A 248 -12.10 5.58 -29.65
C LEU A 248 -11.60 7.02 -29.67
N ARG A 249 -11.33 7.58 -28.49
CA ARG A 249 -10.79 8.93 -28.35
C ARG A 249 -9.39 8.89 -27.74
N ILE A 250 -8.42 9.48 -28.43
CA ILE A 250 -7.00 9.37 -28.12
C ILE A 250 -6.44 10.76 -27.85
N TRP A 251 -5.76 10.94 -26.72
CA TRP A 251 -4.97 12.14 -26.41
C TRP A 251 -3.49 11.81 -26.52
N GLY A 252 -2.79 12.52 -27.35
CA GLY A 252 -1.38 12.28 -27.60
C GLY A 252 -0.80 13.25 -28.64
N THR A 253 0.42 12.95 -29.07
CA THR A 253 1.03 13.55 -30.26
C THR A 253 0.78 12.64 -31.47
N ASP A 254 1.27 13.03 -32.64
CA ASP A 254 1.16 12.20 -33.85
C ASP A 254 1.81 10.81 -33.70
N SER A 255 2.81 10.71 -32.83
CA SER A 255 3.62 9.48 -32.65
C SER A 255 3.44 8.78 -31.30
N THR A 256 2.80 9.42 -30.31
CA THR A 256 2.73 8.90 -28.95
C THR A 256 1.34 9.11 -28.33
N THR A 257 0.74 8.04 -27.84
CA THR A 257 -0.48 8.09 -27.04
C THR A 257 -0.14 8.32 -25.57
N PHE A 258 -0.82 9.27 -24.91
CA PHE A 258 -0.71 9.51 -23.47
C PHE A 258 -1.89 8.96 -22.70
N ALA A 259 -3.09 9.05 -23.29
CA ALA A 259 -4.31 8.50 -22.75
C ALA A 259 -5.28 8.15 -23.89
N ALA A 260 -6.16 7.17 -23.67
CA ALA A 260 -7.28 6.87 -24.55
C ALA A 260 -8.52 6.49 -23.75
N MET A 261 -9.66 7.01 -24.14
CA MET A 261 -10.97 6.58 -23.64
C MET A 261 -11.71 5.87 -24.77
N ILE A 262 -12.17 4.66 -24.50
CA ILE A 262 -12.60 3.70 -25.51
C ILE A 262 -13.93 3.10 -25.04
N SER A 263 -14.98 3.09 -25.86
CA SER A 263 -16.19 2.33 -25.54
C SER A 263 -15.89 0.84 -25.45
N TYR A 264 -16.58 0.12 -24.59
CA TYR A 264 -16.31 -1.30 -24.37
C TYR A 264 -16.36 -2.10 -25.68
N SER A 265 -17.36 -1.87 -26.52
CA SER A 265 -17.50 -2.50 -27.84
C SER A 265 -16.30 -2.22 -28.78
N ALA A 266 -15.73 -1.01 -28.73
CA ALA A 266 -14.56 -0.69 -29.52
C ALA A 266 -13.29 -1.38 -28.97
N VAL A 267 -13.15 -1.57 -27.65
CA VAL A 267 -12.05 -2.36 -27.07
C VAL A 267 -12.13 -3.81 -27.57
N GLU A 268 -13.31 -4.44 -27.53
CA GLU A 268 -13.50 -5.82 -28.02
C GLU A 268 -13.11 -5.93 -29.51
N GLN A 269 -13.49 -4.94 -30.34
CA GLN A 269 -13.14 -4.96 -31.76
C GLN A 269 -11.63 -4.79 -31.97
N ILE A 270 -10.98 -3.87 -31.26
CA ILE A 270 -9.52 -3.68 -31.32
C ILE A 270 -8.77 -4.96 -30.92
N LEU A 271 -9.25 -5.65 -29.89
CA LEU A 271 -8.62 -6.91 -29.45
C LEU A 271 -8.85 -8.04 -30.45
N LYS A 272 -10.01 -8.11 -31.08
CA LYS A 272 -10.32 -9.06 -32.15
C LYS A 272 -9.42 -8.88 -33.36
N ASP A 273 -9.19 -7.63 -33.77
CA ASP A 273 -8.39 -7.28 -34.95
C ASP A 273 -6.90 -7.09 -34.59
N ARG A 274 -6.47 -7.44 -33.38
CA ARG A 274 -5.15 -7.15 -32.80
C ARG A 274 -3.99 -7.56 -33.72
N GLU A 275 -4.04 -8.73 -34.33
CA GLU A 275 -2.95 -9.23 -35.18
C GLU A 275 -2.88 -8.47 -36.51
N GLU A 276 -4.01 -8.11 -37.09
CA GLU A 276 -4.06 -7.29 -38.30
C GLU A 276 -3.61 -5.85 -38.04
N ILE A 277 -4.03 -5.28 -36.91
CA ILE A 277 -3.60 -3.96 -36.45
C ILE A 277 -2.07 -3.91 -36.27
N LYS A 278 -1.48 -4.95 -35.72
CA LYS A 278 -0.02 -5.04 -35.49
C LYS A 278 0.77 -5.30 -36.76
N ALA A 279 0.18 -5.84 -37.80
CA ALA A 279 0.87 -6.17 -39.03
C ALA A 279 1.59 -4.94 -39.61
N GLY A 280 2.94 -4.99 -39.66
CA GLY A 280 3.79 -3.89 -40.12
C GLY A 280 3.91 -2.69 -39.17
N ARG A 281 3.35 -2.74 -37.95
CA ARG A 281 3.29 -1.63 -36.96
C ARG A 281 3.86 -1.98 -35.59
N ALA A 282 4.80 -2.90 -35.53
CA ALA A 282 5.30 -3.51 -34.27
C ALA A 282 5.92 -2.53 -33.24
N THR A 283 6.27 -1.33 -33.66
CA THR A 283 6.91 -0.30 -32.79
C THR A 283 5.94 0.73 -32.22
N VAL A 284 4.68 0.69 -32.63
CA VAL A 284 3.64 1.66 -32.22
C VAL A 284 2.72 1.02 -31.20
N ASP A 285 2.23 1.80 -30.22
CA ASP A 285 1.24 1.28 -29.28
C ASP A 285 -0.04 0.84 -30.01
N ILE A 286 -0.75 -0.13 -29.44
CA ILE A 286 -1.92 -0.74 -30.07
C ILE A 286 -3.02 0.29 -30.36
N ILE A 287 -3.12 1.34 -29.57
CA ILE A 287 -4.16 2.38 -29.72
C ILE A 287 -3.86 3.29 -30.91
N SER A 288 -2.61 3.76 -31.01
CA SER A 288 -2.15 4.53 -32.20
C SER A 288 -2.22 3.69 -33.47
N ALA A 289 -1.81 2.42 -33.38
CA ALA A 289 -1.89 1.46 -34.51
C ALA A 289 -3.35 1.22 -34.94
N ALA A 290 -4.27 1.02 -34.00
CA ALA A 290 -5.70 0.87 -34.27
C ALA A 290 -6.28 2.11 -34.96
N SER A 291 -5.95 3.31 -34.50
CA SER A 291 -6.40 4.54 -35.12
C SER A 291 -5.98 4.64 -36.58
N THR A 292 -4.75 4.25 -36.92
CA THR A 292 -4.25 4.24 -38.29
C THR A 292 -4.90 3.14 -39.12
N PHE A 293 -5.01 1.92 -38.57
CA PHE A 293 -5.64 0.78 -39.23
C PHE A 293 -7.10 1.08 -39.61
N TYR A 294 -7.88 1.64 -38.68
CA TYR A 294 -9.29 1.96 -38.95
C TYR A 294 -9.49 3.25 -39.77
N ALA A 295 -8.48 4.08 -39.95
CA ALA A 295 -8.53 5.13 -40.94
C ALA A 295 -8.51 4.58 -42.37
N GLU A 296 -7.83 3.45 -42.58
CA GLU A 296 -7.77 2.71 -43.85
C GLU A 296 -8.93 1.72 -43.99
N ASN A 297 -9.39 1.14 -42.89
CA ASN A 297 -10.45 0.12 -42.81
C ASN A 297 -11.57 0.66 -41.89
N PRO A 298 -12.59 1.35 -42.44
CA PRO A 298 -13.58 2.06 -41.62
C PRO A 298 -14.21 1.18 -40.54
N ALA A 299 -14.09 1.62 -39.29
CA ALA A 299 -14.66 0.97 -38.13
C ALA A 299 -16.15 1.29 -37.97
N THR A 300 -16.86 0.45 -37.22
CA THR A 300 -18.25 0.71 -36.83
C THR A 300 -18.38 1.73 -35.67
N PHE A 301 -17.26 2.23 -35.16
CA PHE A 301 -17.20 3.23 -34.10
C PHE A 301 -16.43 4.49 -34.54
N LYS A 302 -16.70 5.60 -33.87
CA LYS A 302 -16.06 6.90 -34.17
C LYS A 302 -14.64 6.95 -33.61
N ILE A 303 -13.68 7.41 -34.41
CA ILE A 303 -12.30 7.67 -33.98
C ILE A 303 -12.06 9.19 -33.93
N ASP A 304 -11.43 9.65 -32.85
CA ASP A 304 -11.14 11.06 -32.63
C ASP A 304 -9.79 11.21 -31.90
N ARG A 305 -8.94 12.11 -32.38
CA ARG A 305 -7.58 12.34 -31.85
C ARG A 305 -7.38 13.80 -31.44
N PRO A 306 -7.94 14.22 -30.29
CA PRO A 306 -7.62 15.53 -29.75
C PRO A 306 -6.13 15.59 -29.34
N THR A 307 -5.55 16.78 -29.44
CA THR A 307 -4.14 16.98 -29.06
C THR A 307 -3.96 16.75 -27.56
N GLY A 308 -3.07 15.82 -27.21
CA GLY A 308 -2.47 15.70 -25.90
C GLY A 308 -1.20 16.56 -25.85
N GLN A 309 -0.77 16.92 -24.67
CA GLN A 309 0.41 17.74 -24.47
C GLN A 309 1.57 16.93 -23.88
N LEU A 310 2.75 17.00 -24.52
CA LEU A 310 3.99 16.48 -23.97
C LEU A 310 4.54 17.48 -22.95
N TRP A 311 5.02 16.99 -21.82
CA TRP A 311 5.72 17.82 -20.85
C TRP A 311 7.09 18.26 -21.37
N ALA A 312 7.31 19.55 -21.43
CA ALA A 312 8.52 20.18 -21.99
C ALA A 312 9.34 20.93 -20.93
N SER A 313 9.25 20.52 -19.65
CA SER A 313 9.96 21.12 -18.50
C SER A 313 9.67 22.62 -18.27
N ASN A 314 8.65 23.17 -18.91
CA ASN A 314 8.19 24.53 -18.70
C ASN A 314 6.67 24.59 -18.55
N VAL A 315 6.22 24.92 -17.32
CA VAL A 315 4.80 24.99 -16.98
C VAL A 315 4.04 26.08 -17.79
N ASP A 316 4.72 27.12 -18.24
CA ASP A 316 4.09 28.19 -19.02
C ASP A 316 3.62 27.69 -20.39
N LEU A 317 4.26 26.66 -20.92
CA LEU A 317 3.86 26.02 -22.18
C LEU A 317 2.65 25.09 -22.05
N VAL A 318 2.27 24.70 -20.84
CA VAL A 318 1.08 23.87 -20.62
C VAL A 318 -0.17 24.71 -20.84
N ALA A 319 -1.02 24.30 -21.77
CA ALA A 319 -2.30 24.96 -21.99
C ALA A 319 -3.23 24.81 -20.78
N THR A 320 -3.92 25.87 -20.35
CA THR A 320 -4.80 25.84 -19.16
C THR A 320 -6.03 24.95 -19.35
N ASP A 321 -6.38 24.66 -20.59
CA ASP A 321 -7.48 23.77 -21.00
C ASP A 321 -6.99 22.36 -21.34
N ALA A 322 -5.70 22.05 -21.18
CA ALA A 322 -5.17 20.73 -21.45
C ALA A 322 -5.94 19.65 -20.67
N VAL A 323 -6.29 18.58 -21.37
CA VAL A 323 -6.99 17.42 -20.80
C VAL A 323 -5.99 16.37 -20.31
N VAL A 324 -4.88 16.20 -21.05
CA VAL A 324 -3.83 15.23 -20.75
C VAL A 324 -2.46 15.86 -20.97
N VAL A 325 -1.55 15.67 -20.01
CA VAL A 325 -0.12 16.01 -20.12
C VAL A 325 0.69 14.75 -19.87
N GLY A 326 1.43 14.28 -20.88
CA GLY A 326 2.21 13.04 -20.82
C GLY A 326 3.66 13.23 -20.39
N GLU A 327 4.27 12.14 -19.90
CA GLU A 327 5.70 12.02 -19.57
C GLU A 327 6.18 12.92 -18.42
N VAL A 328 5.39 13.02 -17.36
CA VAL A 328 5.73 13.76 -16.15
C VAL A 328 6.29 12.81 -15.10
N TYR A 329 7.60 12.90 -14.86
CA TYR A 329 8.33 11.96 -14.00
C TYR A 329 8.69 12.52 -12.62
N GLN A 330 8.63 13.85 -12.44
CA GLN A 330 9.07 14.50 -11.20
C GLN A 330 7.88 15.06 -10.42
N LEU A 331 7.90 14.91 -9.09
CA LEU A 331 6.85 15.39 -8.20
C LEU A 331 6.63 16.89 -8.33
N GLU A 332 7.69 17.66 -8.42
CA GLU A 332 7.60 19.13 -8.53
C GLU A 332 6.92 19.55 -9.82
N ASP A 333 7.25 18.91 -10.93
CA ASP A 333 6.61 19.17 -12.22
C ASP A 333 5.13 18.73 -12.18
N TRP A 334 4.85 17.59 -11.56
CA TRP A 334 3.46 17.13 -11.37
C TRP A 334 2.62 18.15 -10.62
N ARG A 335 3.12 18.68 -9.49
CA ARG A 335 2.44 19.72 -8.70
C ARG A 335 2.22 20.99 -9.52
N ARG A 336 3.25 21.51 -10.16
CA ARG A 336 3.17 22.74 -10.98
C ARG A 336 2.14 22.62 -12.12
N ILE A 337 2.07 21.46 -12.77
CA ILE A 337 1.10 21.20 -13.84
C ILE A 337 -0.30 21.07 -13.25
N THR A 338 -0.50 20.31 -12.19
CA THR A 338 -1.81 20.12 -11.58
C THR A 338 -2.38 21.43 -11.04
N ASP A 339 -1.54 22.30 -10.48
CA ASP A 339 -1.93 23.65 -10.04
C ASP A 339 -2.36 24.50 -11.23
N LYS A 340 -1.60 24.51 -12.32
CA LYS A 340 -1.95 25.25 -13.53
C LYS A 340 -3.26 24.76 -14.16
N LEU A 341 -3.49 23.45 -14.19
CA LEU A 341 -4.72 22.84 -14.70
C LEU A 341 -5.89 22.93 -13.71
N THR A 342 -5.68 23.53 -12.54
CA THR A 342 -6.65 23.58 -11.43
C THR A 342 -7.13 22.20 -10.96
N ILE A 343 -6.31 21.17 -11.17
CA ILE A 343 -6.54 19.83 -10.65
C ILE A 343 -6.03 19.83 -9.22
N LYS A 344 -6.93 20.05 -8.27
CA LYS A 344 -6.55 20.06 -6.85
C LYS A 344 -6.34 18.63 -6.36
N ALA A 345 -5.18 18.39 -5.77
CA ALA A 345 -4.98 17.21 -4.94
C ALA A 345 -6.06 17.13 -3.85
N THR A 346 -6.39 15.92 -3.42
CA THR A 346 -7.35 15.75 -2.32
C THR A 346 -6.80 16.43 -1.08
N PRO A 347 -7.53 17.36 -0.46
CA PRO A 347 -7.12 17.94 0.82
C PRO A 347 -7.02 16.84 1.87
N ALA A 348 -6.33 17.13 2.97
CA ALA A 348 -6.36 16.24 4.12
C ALA A 348 -7.81 15.92 4.47
N CYS A 349 -8.09 14.64 4.67
CA CYS A 349 -9.43 14.15 4.92
C CYS A 349 -10.00 14.78 6.19
N ALA A 350 -11.12 15.47 6.07
CA ALA A 350 -11.91 15.88 7.22
C ALA A 350 -12.75 14.70 7.71
N VAL A 351 -12.90 14.58 9.02
CA VAL A 351 -13.80 13.59 9.63
C VAL A 351 -15.23 13.89 9.17
N ASP A 352 -15.85 12.98 8.47
CA ASP A 352 -17.30 13.04 8.22
C ASP A 352 -18.03 12.52 9.44
N GLN A 353 -18.51 13.43 10.28
CA GLN A 353 -19.25 13.11 11.51
C GLN A 353 -20.61 12.43 11.25
N ASN A 354 -21.10 12.46 10.01
CA ASN A 354 -22.36 11.82 9.62
C ASN A 354 -22.15 10.39 9.10
N ARG A 355 -20.91 9.93 8.95
CA ARG A 355 -20.60 8.61 8.44
C ARG A 355 -20.75 7.55 9.52
N LYS A 356 -21.71 6.64 9.32
CA LYS A 356 -21.99 5.51 10.21
C LYS A 356 -21.17 4.24 9.91
N LYS A 357 -19.94 4.36 9.46
CA LYS A 357 -19.07 3.18 9.44
C LYS A 357 -18.33 3.12 10.77
N ASN A 358 -18.70 2.11 11.55
CA ASN A 358 -18.41 2.11 12.96
C ASN A 358 -17.01 1.55 13.27
N ILE A 359 -16.50 0.57 12.48
CA ILE A 359 -15.26 -0.16 12.79
C ILE A 359 -14.34 -0.16 11.58
N ALA A 360 -13.04 0.10 11.83
CA ALA A 360 -11.97 -0.23 10.89
C ALA A 360 -10.99 -1.23 11.49
N LEU A 361 -10.63 -2.25 10.71
CA LEU A 361 -9.50 -3.11 11.01
C LEU A 361 -8.23 -2.43 10.51
N LEU A 362 -7.32 -2.13 11.43
CA LEU A 362 -6.07 -1.41 11.18
C LEU A 362 -4.86 -2.32 11.39
N THR A 363 -3.93 -2.34 10.43
CA THR A 363 -2.69 -3.11 10.52
C THR A 363 -1.49 -2.34 9.97
N SER A 364 -0.28 -2.85 10.20
CA SER A 364 0.92 -2.36 9.53
C SER A 364 1.03 -2.93 8.12
N SER A 365 1.48 -2.11 7.18
CA SER A 365 1.94 -2.53 5.84
C SER A 365 3.46 -2.36 5.66
N TYR A 366 4.18 -1.96 6.72
CA TYR A 366 5.61 -1.72 6.68
C TYR A 366 6.39 -3.04 6.81
N ILE A 367 7.19 -3.37 5.78
CA ILE A 367 8.08 -4.53 5.80
C ILE A 367 9.44 -4.10 6.34
N TYR A 368 9.90 -4.74 7.40
CA TYR A 368 11.19 -4.46 8.02
C TYR A 368 12.38 -4.88 7.13
N VAL A 369 13.55 -4.31 7.42
CA VAL A 369 14.78 -4.52 6.63
C VAL A 369 15.21 -5.98 6.57
N ASP A 370 14.95 -6.76 7.63
CA ASP A 370 15.23 -8.20 7.67
C ASP A 370 14.34 -9.03 6.73
N MET A 371 13.33 -8.40 6.12
CA MET A 371 12.39 -9.05 5.19
C MET A 371 11.64 -10.26 5.77
N CYS A 372 11.68 -10.47 7.07
CA CYS A 372 11.09 -11.64 7.72
C CYS A 372 9.62 -11.87 7.31
N MET A 373 8.79 -10.83 7.39
CA MET A 373 7.36 -10.93 7.07
C MET A 373 7.03 -10.66 5.61
N ALA A 374 8.01 -10.49 4.73
CA ALA A 374 7.74 -10.10 3.34
C ALA A 374 6.80 -11.07 2.61
N GLU A 375 6.98 -12.38 2.78
CA GLU A 375 6.14 -13.38 2.11
C GLU A 375 4.76 -13.53 2.79
N ALA A 376 4.70 -13.37 4.10
CA ALA A 376 3.47 -13.54 4.88
C ALA A 376 2.61 -12.27 4.93
N SER A 377 3.17 -11.09 4.63
CA SER A 377 2.51 -9.80 4.79
C SER A 377 1.23 -9.68 3.93
N LEU A 378 1.30 -9.98 2.64
CA LEU A 378 0.15 -9.92 1.74
C LEU A 378 -0.93 -10.95 2.10
N PRO A 379 -0.61 -12.24 2.32
CA PRO A 379 -1.60 -13.20 2.81
C PRO A 379 -2.22 -12.83 4.15
N SER A 380 -1.44 -12.25 5.07
CA SER A 380 -1.94 -11.77 6.37
C SER A 380 -2.89 -10.57 6.21
N ALA A 381 -2.53 -9.61 5.37
CA ALA A 381 -3.40 -8.48 5.04
C ALA A 381 -4.70 -8.94 4.37
N GLU A 382 -4.63 -9.94 3.49
CA GLU A 382 -5.79 -10.52 2.83
C GLU A 382 -6.74 -11.24 3.79
N ASN A 383 -6.23 -12.00 4.76
CA ASN A 383 -7.04 -12.61 5.82
C ASN A 383 -7.85 -11.55 6.58
N LYS A 384 -7.19 -10.44 6.96
CA LYS A 384 -7.81 -9.31 7.64
C LYS A 384 -8.83 -8.59 6.76
N ARG A 385 -8.54 -8.43 5.46
CA ARG A 385 -9.45 -7.80 4.50
C ARG A 385 -10.70 -8.65 4.27
N ILE A 386 -10.55 -9.97 4.08
CA ILE A 386 -11.68 -10.90 3.96
C ILE A 386 -12.59 -10.82 5.18
N TYR A 387 -12.01 -10.77 6.37
CA TYR A 387 -12.77 -10.61 7.61
C TYR A 387 -13.51 -9.27 7.66
N ALA A 388 -12.83 -8.16 7.36
CA ALA A 388 -13.42 -6.84 7.34
C ALA A 388 -14.58 -6.76 6.32
N ASP A 389 -14.38 -7.28 5.10
CA ASP A 389 -15.41 -7.33 4.06
C ASP A 389 -16.64 -8.16 4.49
N ARG A 390 -16.41 -9.31 5.15
CA ARG A 390 -17.49 -10.20 5.62
C ARG A 390 -18.40 -9.50 6.62
N HIS A 391 -17.83 -8.68 7.51
CA HIS A 391 -18.58 -7.97 8.56
C HIS A 391 -18.95 -6.53 8.18
N GLY A 392 -18.60 -6.07 6.98
CA GLY A 392 -18.88 -4.70 6.53
C GLY A 392 -18.03 -3.63 7.23
N TYR A 393 -16.87 -4.01 7.76
CA TYR A 393 -15.86 -3.11 8.32
C TYR A 393 -14.97 -2.54 7.23
N ASP A 394 -14.28 -1.42 7.52
CA ASP A 394 -13.23 -0.94 6.64
C ASP A 394 -11.91 -1.64 6.97
N PHE A 395 -11.08 -1.86 5.95
CA PHE A 395 -9.69 -2.33 6.12
C PHE A 395 -8.74 -1.17 5.85
N VAL A 396 -7.80 -0.94 6.76
CA VAL A 396 -6.77 0.11 6.64
C VAL A 396 -5.40 -0.48 6.96
N ALA A 397 -4.44 -0.33 6.06
CA ALA A 397 -3.06 -0.68 6.28
C ALA A 397 -2.18 0.57 6.21
N ARG A 398 -1.17 0.69 7.08
CA ARG A 398 -0.34 1.89 7.23
C ARG A 398 1.15 1.54 7.24
N ALA A 399 1.94 2.30 6.47
CA ALA A 399 3.40 2.18 6.43
C ALA A 399 4.13 3.47 6.81
N ALA A 400 3.56 4.62 6.45
CA ALA A 400 4.24 5.92 6.58
C ALA A 400 4.65 6.25 8.01
N GLU A 401 3.82 5.95 8.99
CA GLU A 401 4.08 6.20 10.40
C GLU A 401 5.27 5.37 10.91
N PHE A 402 5.40 4.12 10.45
CA PHE A 402 6.52 3.25 10.77
C PHE A 402 7.83 3.76 10.17
N ALA A 403 7.82 4.14 8.89
CA ALA A 403 8.99 4.71 8.22
C ALA A 403 9.49 6.00 8.88
N GLN A 404 8.59 6.81 9.46
CA GLN A 404 8.96 8.04 10.16
C GLN A 404 9.68 7.81 11.49
N GLU A 405 9.44 6.70 12.18
CA GLU A 405 10.03 6.45 13.50
C GLU A 405 11.54 6.26 13.44
N GLU A 406 12.08 5.71 12.36
CA GLU A 406 13.53 5.60 12.14
C GLU A 406 14.21 6.98 12.16
N HIS A 407 13.61 7.96 11.50
CA HIS A 407 14.10 9.34 11.50
C HIS A 407 13.96 10.05 12.86
N ARG A 408 13.07 9.56 13.73
CA ARG A 408 12.86 10.08 15.09
C ARG A 408 13.78 9.42 16.13
N GLY A 409 14.64 8.48 15.72
CA GLY A 409 15.50 7.73 16.63
C GLY A 409 14.73 6.81 17.57
N ARG A 410 13.60 6.27 17.13
CA ARG A 410 12.77 5.31 17.86
C ARG A 410 12.77 3.96 17.14
N ARG A 411 12.39 2.90 17.84
CA ARG A 411 12.13 1.62 17.17
C ARG A 411 10.89 1.73 16.28
N LEU A 412 10.94 1.08 15.12
CA LEU A 412 9.92 1.15 14.07
C LEU A 412 8.51 0.79 14.56
N VAL A 413 8.41 -0.12 15.52
CA VAL A 413 7.13 -0.54 16.12
C VAL A 413 6.33 0.62 16.75
N TRP A 414 6.97 1.73 17.12
CA TRP A 414 6.29 2.93 17.59
C TRP A 414 5.38 3.58 16.54
N GLY A 415 5.57 3.24 15.27
CA GLY A 415 4.67 3.61 14.18
C GLY A 415 3.24 3.14 14.40
N LYS A 416 3.02 2.06 15.17
CA LYS A 416 1.71 1.59 15.62
C LYS A 416 0.90 2.72 16.27
N ILE A 417 1.51 3.43 17.22
CA ILE A 417 0.82 4.52 17.94
C ILE A 417 0.49 5.67 16.98
N GLY A 418 1.43 6.03 16.09
CA GLY A 418 1.19 7.03 15.05
C GLY A 418 0.05 6.65 14.11
N ALA A 419 0.01 5.39 13.65
CA ALA A 419 -1.05 4.88 12.80
C ALA A 419 -2.43 4.90 13.50
N ILE A 420 -2.49 4.48 14.76
CA ILE A 420 -3.72 4.56 15.58
C ILE A 420 -4.18 6.02 15.68
N GLN A 421 -3.31 6.95 16.05
CA GLN A 421 -3.67 8.36 16.19
C GLN A 421 -4.12 8.99 14.86
N LYS A 422 -3.55 8.57 13.74
CA LYS A 422 -3.92 9.03 12.40
C LYS A 422 -5.30 8.55 11.97
N VAL A 423 -5.63 7.30 12.25
CA VAL A 423 -6.84 6.64 11.73
C VAL A 423 -8.04 6.75 12.67
N LEU A 424 -7.81 6.71 13.98
CA LEU A 424 -8.86 6.72 15.01
C LEU A 424 -9.91 7.84 14.84
N PRO A 425 -9.56 9.09 14.47
CA PRO A 425 -10.57 10.15 14.31
C PRO A 425 -11.62 9.89 13.21
N HIS A 426 -11.40 8.92 12.33
CA HIS A 426 -12.26 8.64 11.18
C HIS A 426 -13.30 7.53 11.43
N TYR A 427 -13.21 6.83 12.57
CA TYR A 427 -14.05 5.67 12.90
C TYR A 427 -14.55 5.76 14.33
N GLU A 428 -15.58 4.99 14.65
CA GLU A 428 -16.06 4.85 16.03
C GLU A 428 -15.16 3.89 16.82
N TRP A 429 -14.75 2.79 16.17
CA TRP A 429 -13.83 1.82 16.74
C TRP A 429 -12.71 1.50 15.77
N LEU A 430 -11.49 1.24 16.29
CA LEU A 430 -10.41 0.61 15.57
C LEU A 430 -10.15 -0.77 16.16
N PHE A 431 -10.00 -1.77 15.29
CA PHE A 431 -9.47 -3.07 15.63
C PHE A 431 -8.01 -3.14 15.11
N TRP A 432 -7.06 -2.83 15.98
CA TRP A 432 -5.64 -2.97 15.66
C TRP A 432 -5.25 -4.45 15.66
N MET A 433 -4.52 -4.88 14.62
CA MET A 433 -3.89 -6.19 14.54
C MET A 433 -2.46 -6.07 14.00
N ASP A 434 -1.50 -6.65 14.68
CA ASP A 434 -0.13 -6.81 14.17
C ASP A 434 -0.12 -7.68 12.90
N MET A 435 0.94 -7.55 12.09
CA MET A 435 1.05 -8.26 10.81
C MET A 435 1.09 -9.79 11.02
N ASP A 436 1.68 -10.25 12.12
CA ASP A 436 1.81 -11.66 12.51
C ASP A 436 0.63 -12.20 13.34
N ALA A 437 -0.40 -11.41 13.52
CA ALA A 437 -1.68 -11.86 14.07
C ALA A 437 -2.62 -12.30 12.95
N VAL A 438 -3.25 -13.46 13.07
CA VAL A 438 -4.09 -14.11 12.06
C VAL A 438 -5.49 -14.34 12.64
N ILE A 439 -6.53 -13.95 11.91
CA ILE A 439 -7.92 -14.23 12.27
C ILE A 439 -8.21 -15.69 11.92
N ALA A 440 -8.46 -16.51 12.93
CA ALA A 440 -8.77 -17.92 12.78
C ALA A 440 -10.27 -18.16 12.63
N ASP A 441 -11.09 -17.48 13.42
CA ASP A 441 -12.54 -17.50 13.30
C ASP A 441 -13.02 -16.26 12.52
N LEU A 442 -13.30 -16.46 11.23
CA LEU A 442 -13.77 -15.40 10.34
C LEU A 442 -15.24 -15.02 10.57
N ASP A 443 -16.00 -15.76 11.37
CA ASP A 443 -17.40 -15.50 11.63
C ASP A 443 -17.65 -14.75 12.94
N LYS A 444 -16.62 -14.60 13.79
CA LYS A 444 -16.70 -13.87 15.06
C LYS A 444 -16.93 -12.39 14.84
N ASP A 445 -18.03 -11.86 15.40
CA ASP A 445 -18.39 -10.43 15.29
C ASP A 445 -17.69 -9.60 16.38
N LEU A 446 -17.01 -8.52 16.00
CA LEU A 446 -16.40 -7.58 16.96
C LEU A 446 -17.42 -6.88 17.85
N HIS A 447 -18.67 -6.69 17.38
CA HIS A 447 -19.73 -6.12 18.21
C HIS A 447 -20.05 -6.98 19.43
N GLU A 448 -19.95 -8.32 19.32
CA GLU A 448 -20.12 -9.20 20.47
C GLU A 448 -19.04 -8.99 21.54
N ILE A 449 -17.78 -8.83 21.11
CA ILE A 449 -16.64 -8.57 22.00
C ILE A 449 -16.79 -7.21 22.67
N ILE A 450 -17.17 -6.18 21.91
CA ILE A 450 -17.41 -4.82 22.41
C ILE A 450 -18.54 -4.82 23.42
N GLN A 451 -19.69 -5.39 23.05
CA GLN A 451 -20.88 -5.43 23.91
C GLN A 451 -20.60 -6.18 25.22
N PHE A 452 -19.89 -7.30 25.15
CA PHE A 452 -19.49 -8.05 26.35
C PHE A 452 -18.64 -7.20 27.29
N ALA A 453 -17.61 -6.51 26.77
CA ALA A 453 -16.74 -5.66 27.57
C ALA A 453 -17.49 -4.47 28.18
N GLU A 454 -18.38 -3.84 27.42
CA GLU A 454 -19.23 -2.74 27.92
C GLU A 454 -20.20 -3.20 29.04
N GLN A 455 -20.84 -4.35 28.88
CA GLN A 455 -21.70 -4.94 29.89
C GLN A 455 -20.97 -5.33 31.17
N ALA A 456 -19.77 -5.95 31.04
CA ALA A 456 -18.97 -6.33 32.18
C ALA A 456 -18.50 -5.10 32.98
N LYS A 457 -18.07 -4.02 32.31
CA LYS A 457 -17.72 -2.75 32.96
C LYS A 457 -18.90 -2.10 33.66
N ALA A 458 -20.07 -2.03 33.00
CA ALA A 458 -21.28 -1.47 33.56
C ALA A 458 -21.75 -2.23 34.82
N ALA A 459 -21.62 -3.56 34.82
CA ALA A 459 -21.96 -4.38 35.98
C ALA A 459 -21.07 -4.10 37.21
N ASN A 460 -19.82 -3.69 36.98
CA ASN A 460 -18.89 -3.33 38.04
C ASN A 460 -18.98 -1.86 38.48
N GLY A 461 -19.82 -1.05 37.84
CA GLY A 461 -19.91 0.38 38.08
C GLY A 461 -18.73 1.20 37.57
N ASP A 462 -17.91 0.60 36.72
CA ASP A 462 -16.74 1.22 36.10
C ASP A 462 -17.09 1.93 34.79
N GLY A 463 -16.67 3.13 34.56
CA GLY A 463 -17.02 4.01 33.45
C GLY A 463 -17.06 3.41 32.03
N GLU A 464 -17.03 4.25 31.00
CA GLU A 464 -17.08 3.85 29.59
C GLU A 464 -15.84 3.05 29.17
N VAL A 465 -16.03 2.00 28.34
CA VAL A 465 -14.92 1.25 27.73
C VAL A 465 -14.38 2.05 26.56
N SER A 466 -13.08 2.35 26.60
CA SER A 466 -12.35 3.07 25.54
C SER A 466 -11.22 2.25 24.91
N LEU A 467 -10.73 1.23 25.62
CA LEU A 467 -9.68 0.32 25.18
C LEU A 467 -10.00 -1.10 25.68
N ILE A 468 -10.04 -2.06 24.75
CA ILE A 468 -10.17 -3.48 25.04
C ILE A 468 -8.88 -4.18 24.59
N VAL A 469 -8.21 -4.85 25.53
CA VAL A 469 -6.96 -5.55 25.30
C VAL A 469 -6.95 -6.89 26.04
N ALA A 470 -6.02 -7.77 25.68
CA ALA A 470 -5.83 -9.03 26.36
C ALA A 470 -4.42 -9.13 26.98
N ARG A 471 -4.32 -9.89 28.05
CA ARG A 471 -3.04 -10.34 28.63
C ARG A 471 -2.96 -11.85 28.49
N PRO A 472 -2.45 -12.37 27.37
CA PRO A 472 -2.35 -13.81 27.15
C PRO A 472 -1.55 -14.50 28.27
N LYS A 473 -1.90 -15.74 28.56
CA LYS A 473 -1.17 -16.56 29.53
C LYS A 473 0.30 -16.59 29.18
N ARG A 474 1.17 -16.37 30.15
CA ARG A 474 2.63 -16.18 30.09
C ARG A 474 3.11 -14.76 29.86
N ASP A 475 2.27 -13.81 29.46
CA ASP A 475 2.67 -12.40 29.42
C ASP A 475 2.56 -11.76 30.81
N LYS A 476 3.58 -11.01 31.20
CA LYS A 476 3.57 -10.23 32.45
C LYS A 476 2.76 -8.94 32.32
N MET A 477 2.51 -8.51 31.08
CA MET A 477 1.77 -7.30 30.70
C MET A 477 0.75 -7.62 29.61
N LEU A 478 -0.03 -6.64 29.20
CA LEU A 478 -0.91 -6.78 28.04
C LEU A 478 -0.10 -7.17 26.79
N ASN A 479 -0.78 -7.76 25.80
CA ASN A 479 -0.22 -7.91 24.46
C ASN A 479 -0.85 -6.87 23.53
N ALA A 480 -0.03 -5.94 23.02
CA ALA A 480 -0.47 -4.82 22.17
C ALA A 480 -0.62 -5.19 20.67
N GLY A 481 -0.44 -6.46 20.33
CA GLY A 481 -0.59 -6.91 18.94
C GLY A 481 -2.06 -7.03 18.49
N VAL A 482 -3.01 -7.07 19.44
CA VAL A 482 -4.46 -7.09 19.15
C VAL A 482 -5.16 -6.18 20.14
N MET A 483 -5.83 -5.13 19.67
CA MET A 483 -6.51 -4.12 20.49
C MET A 483 -7.80 -3.63 19.81
N LEU A 484 -8.86 -3.45 20.57
CA LEU A 484 -10.04 -2.67 20.16
C LEU A 484 -10.03 -1.32 20.86
N ILE A 485 -10.15 -0.25 20.10
CA ILE A 485 -9.95 1.14 20.56
C ILE A 485 -11.16 1.97 20.14
N LYS A 486 -11.94 2.48 21.10
CA LYS A 486 -13.07 3.38 20.84
C LYS A 486 -12.55 4.80 20.61
N ASN A 487 -13.12 5.52 19.68
CA ASN A 487 -12.78 6.91 19.41
C ASN A 487 -13.44 7.85 20.45
N THR A 488 -12.80 7.98 21.59
CA THR A 488 -13.21 8.86 22.67
C THR A 488 -12.15 9.93 22.94
N GLU A 489 -12.49 10.96 23.69
CA GLU A 489 -11.51 11.91 24.18
C GLU A 489 -10.44 11.22 25.04
N TRP A 490 -10.89 10.26 25.87
CA TRP A 490 -10.01 9.43 26.69
C TRP A 490 -8.96 8.70 25.81
N SER A 491 -9.37 8.01 24.76
CA SER A 491 -8.44 7.23 23.90
C SER A 491 -7.42 8.12 23.22
N ARG A 492 -7.86 9.25 22.68
CA ARG A 492 -6.96 10.22 22.05
C ARG A 492 -5.93 10.76 23.02
N ALA A 493 -6.37 11.12 24.26
CA ALA A 493 -5.49 11.57 25.31
C ALA A 493 -4.55 10.46 25.81
N PHE A 494 -5.07 9.20 25.93
CA PHE A 494 -4.28 8.04 26.32
C PHE A 494 -3.12 7.77 25.37
N PHE A 495 -3.37 7.68 24.06
CA PHE A 495 -2.30 7.43 23.08
C PHE A 495 -1.36 8.64 22.93
N ALA A 496 -1.81 9.86 23.17
CA ALA A 496 -0.93 11.02 23.28
C ALA A 496 0.01 10.90 24.50
N GLU A 497 -0.49 10.43 25.64
CA GLU A 497 0.32 10.17 26.83
C GLU A 497 1.33 9.03 26.60
N VAL A 498 0.93 7.94 25.96
CA VAL A 498 1.84 6.84 25.58
C VAL A 498 3.02 7.36 24.75
N GLN A 499 2.78 8.27 23.81
CA GLN A 499 3.84 8.89 23.00
C GLN A 499 4.89 9.66 23.82
N THR A 500 4.62 10.04 25.04
CA THR A 500 5.57 10.77 25.91
C THR A 500 6.56 9.86 26.64
N ARG A 501 6.37 8.54 26.59
CA ARG A 501 7.15 7.55 27.37
C ARG A 501 8.53 7.28 26.78
N ALA A 502 9.38 8.31 26.77
CA ALA A 502 10.73 8.24 26.20
C ALA A 502 11.61 7.08 26.68
N PRO A 503 11.54 6.63 27.96
CA PRO A 503 12.33 5.47 28.40
C PRO A 503 12.10 4.20 27.58
N TRP A 504 10.92 4.04 26.94
CA TRP A 504 10.56 2.87 26.16
C TRP A 504 10.87 2.99 24.66
N TYR A 505 11.37 4.12 24.14
CA TYR A 505 11.61 4.28 22.71
C TYR A 505 12.59 3.26 22.13
N LEU A 506 13.58 2.85 22.90
CA LEU A 506 14.62 1.91 22.47
C LEU A 506 14.72 0.66 23.36
N LYS A 507 14.05 0.63 24.52
CA LYS A 507 14.05 -0.54 25.41
C LYS A 507 13.16 -1.65 24.85
N SER A 508 13.47 -2.89 25.22
CA SER A 508 12.67 -4.07 24.92
C SER A 508 11.20 -3.89 25.35
N SER A 509 10.29 -4.53 24.64
CA SER A 509 8.82 -4.38 24.76
C SER A 509 8.26 -3.01 24.36
N TYR A 510 9.09 -2.04 24.01
CA TYR A 510 8.81 -0.80 23.28
C TYR A 510 7.47 -0.12 23.64
N GLU A 511 6.59 0.09 22.63
CA GLU A 511 5.28 0.71 22.79
C GLU A 511 4.33 -0.12 23.67
N GLN A 512 4.47 -1.43 23.69
CA GLN A 512 3.66 -2.32 24.55
C GLN A 512 3.89 -2.04 26.03
N ALA A 513 5.17 -1.90 26.44
CA ALA A 513 5.51 -1.55 27.81
C ALA A 513 5.04 -0.13 28.17
N ALA A 514 5.14 0.82 27.26
CA ALA A 514 4.61 2.17 27.47
C ALA A 514 3.09 2.17 27.65
N ILE A 515 2.36 1.40 26.82
CA ILE A 515 0.89 1.23 26.98
C ILE A 515 0.58 0.65 28.35
N TRP A 516 1.32 -0.41 28.77
CA TRP A 516 1.12 -1.06 30.08
C TRP A 516 1.38 -0.11 31.24
N GLU A 517 2.47 0.67 31.18
CA GLU A 517 2.79 1.67 32.18
C GLU A 517 1.70 2.70 32.33
N VAL A 518 1.28 3.32 31.21
CA VAL A 518 0.23 4.35 31.21
C VAL A 518 -1.10 3.79 31.70
N MET A 519 -1.56 2.63 31.21
CA MET A 519 -2.84 2.05 31.64
C MET A 519 -2.86 1.63 33.10
N SER A 520 -1.70 1.45 33.72
CA SER A 520 -1.58 1.12 35.13
C SER A 520 -1.77 2.31 36.06
N GLU A 521 -1.72 3.54 35.55
CA GLU A 521 -2.01 4.74 36.32
C GLU A 521 -3.51 4.88 36.60
N ASP A 522 -3.88 5.28 37.81
CA ASP A 522 -5.28 5.32 38.26
C ASP A 522 -6.20 6.14 37.35
N LYS A 523 -5.70 7.25 36.77
CA LYS A 523 -6.47 8.10 35.85
C LYS A 523 -6.90 7.41 34.55
N TRP A 524 -6.20 6.29 34.16
CA TRP A 524 -6.46 5.61 32.93
C TRP A 524 -7.20 4.26 33.07
N LYS A 525 -7.20 3.67 34.27
CA LYS A 525 -7.78 2.35 34.53
C LYS A 525 -9.26 2.26 34.16
N SER A 526 -10.01 3.34 34.41
CA SER A 526 -11.45 3.35 34.17
C SER A 526 -11.85 3.16 32.71
N GLY A 527 -11.00 3.53 31.74
CA GLY A 527 -11.28 3.38 30.31
C GLY A 527 -10.89 2.03 29.71
N VAL A 528 -10.24 1.14 30.49
CA VAL A 528 -9.69 -0.11 29.98
C VAL A 528 -10.54 -1.30 30.38
N TYR A 529 -10.82 -2.19 29.43
CA TYR A 529 -11.26 -3.56 29.68
C TYR A 529 -10.13 -4.53 29.33
N LEU A 530 -9.65 -5.26 30.30
CA LEU A 530 -8.53 -6.21 30.16
C LEU A 530 -9.05 -7.64 30.26
N TYR A 531 -9.01 -8.39 29.15
CA TYR A 531 -9.21 -9.83 29.16
C TYR A 531 -8.07 -10.51 29.93
N ASP A 532 -8.40 -11.38 30.85
CA ASP A 532 -7.40 -12.05 31.69
C ASP A 532 -6.69 -13.20 30.96
N ALA A 533 -5.65 -13.73 31.60
CA ALA A 533 -4.69 -14.65 31.03
C ALA A 533 -5.25 -15.98 30.49
N ASP A 534 -6.39 -16.43 31.03
CA ASP A 534 -7.05 -17.67 30.61
C ASP A 534 -8.22 -17.42 29.63
N ASP A 535 -8.46 -16.16 29.26
CA ASP A 535 -9.50 -15.79 28.30
C ASP A 535 -8.90 -15.64 26.89
N HIS A 536 -9.30 -16.51 25.99
CA HIS A 536 -8.83 -16.57 24.60
C HIS A 536 -9.73 -15.80 23.61
N THR A 537 -10.72 -15.07 24.09
CA THR A 537 -11.74 -14.43 23.26
C THR A 537 -11.13 -13.51 22.19
N MET A 538 -10.02 -12.83 22.51
CA MET A 538 -9.51 -11.77 21.65
C MET A 538 -8.11 -12.04 21.08
N ASN A 539 -7.24 -12.70 21.82
CA ASN A 539 -5.83 -12.87 21.45
C ASN A 539 -5.23 -14.12 22.09
N THR A 540 -4.73 -15.05 21.28
CA THR A 540 -4.19 -16.33 21.73
C THR A 540 -2.84 -16.60 21.09
N PHE A 541 -1.86 -17.09 21.86
CA PHE A 541 -0.60 -17.56 21.30
C PHE A 541 -0.73 -18.97 20.71
N PRO A 542 0.09 -19.34 19.69
CA PRO A 542 0.00 -20.63 19.01
C PRO A 542 -0.02 -21.86 19.94
N LYS A 543 0.79 -21.83 21.03
CA LYS A 543 0.84 -22.93 22.03
C LYS A 543 -0.41 -23.09 22.87
N LEU A 544 -1.26 -22.07 22.92
CA LEU A 544 -2.46 -22.01 23.72
C LEU A 544 -3.74 -22.05 22.87
N TYR A 545 -3.59 -21.91 21.55
CA TYR A 545 -4.68 -21.88 20.61
C TYR A 545 -5.53 -23.16 20.70
N ALA A 546 -6.81 -22.99 20.84
CA ALA A 546 -7.84 -24.00 20.74
C ALA A 546 -8.76 -23.72 19.53
N GLU A 547 -9.38 -24.76 19.01
CA GLU A 547 -10.33 -24.59 17.91
C GLU A 547 -11.52 -23.72 18.35
N GLY A 548 -11.84 -22.70 17.55
CA GLY A 548 -12.85 -21.69 17.88
C GLY A 548 -12.29 -20.40 18.52
N ASP A 549 -11.00 -20.36 18.88
CA ASP A 549 -10.36 -19.10 19.27
C ASP A 549 -10.34 -18.11 18.09
N PHE A 550 -10.51 -16.83 18.38
CA PHE A 550 -10.70 -15.79 17.37
C PHE A 550 -9.42 -15.45 16.62
N VAL A 551 -8.33 -15.11 17.34
CA VAL A 551 -7.06 -14.66 16.77
C VAL A 551 -5.90 -15.48 17.29
N ILE A 552 -5.04 -15.94 16.38
CA ILE A 552 -3.74 -16.54 16.70
C ILE A 552 -2.67 -15.48 16.46
N HIS A 553 -1.90 -15.12 17.48
CA HIS A 553 -0.82 -14.16 17.41
C HIS A 553 0.53 -14.86 17.54
N PHE A 554 1.33 -14.81 16.48
CA PHE A 554 2.59 -15.56 16.37
C PHE A 554 3.80 -14.86 17.02
N ALA A 555 3.56 -13.87 17.91
CA ALA A 555 4.58 -13.32 18.78
C ALA A 555 4.86 -14.28 19.97
N PRO A 556 6.05 -14.33 20.52
CA PRO A 556 7.29 -13.63 20.19
C PRO A 556 8.27 -14.45 19.32
N ALA A 557 7.83 -15.03 18.24
CA ALA A 557 8.72 -15.75 17.32
C ALA A 557 9.75 -14.77 16.70
N GLY A 558 10.99 -15.19 16.56
CA GLY A 558 12.03 -14.37 15.92
C GLY A 558 11.69 -13.99 14.49
N CYS A 559 11.18 -14.96 13.70
CA CYS A 559 10.56 -14.71 12.39
C CYS A 559 9.30 -15.58 12.22
N PRO A 560 8.09 -15.02 12.36
CA PRO A 560 6.85 -15.78 12.34
C PRO A 560 6.32 -16.08 10.93
N SER A 561 7.01 -15.70 9.85
CA SER A 561 6.51 -15.82 8.47
C SER A 561 6.03 -17.22 8.11
N VAL A 562 6.83 -18.25 8.41
CA VAL A 562 6.49 -19.64 8.06
C VAL A 562 5.25 -20.14 8.80
N PRO A 563 5.14 -20.05 10.13
CA PRO A 563 3.92 -20.49 10.82
C PRO A 563 2.69 -19.62 10.46
N VAL A 564 2.85 -18.33 10.23
CA VAL A 564 1.75 -17.46 9.75
C VAL A 564 1.22 -17.96 8.40
N LEU A 565 2.10 -18.23 7.42
CA LEU A 565 1.69 -18.76 6.11
C LEU A 565 1.00 -20.13 6.24
N ALA A 566 1.52 -21.01 7.09
CA ALA A 566 0.92 -22.32 7.34
C ALA A 566 -0.50 -22.20 7.95
N ALA A 567 -0.68 -21.33 8.93
CA ALA A 567 -1.99 -21.08 9.53
C ALA A 567 -2.98 -20.49 8.52
N LEU A 568 -2.56 -19.49 7.75
CA LEU A 568 -3.37 -18.87 6.70
C LEU A 568 -3.80 -19.86 5.62
N ALA A 569 -2.91 -20.79 5.23
CA ALA A 569 -3.23 -21.85 4.27
C ALA A 569 -4.33 -22.79 4.81
N LYS A 570 -4.24 -23.19 6.07
CA LYS A 570 -5.24 -24.01 6.75
C LYS A 570 -6.60 -23.32 6.83
N ILE A 571 -6.64 -22.08 7.33
CA ILE A 571 -7.86 -21.29 7.46
C ILE A 571 -8.52 -21.10 6.08
N LYS A 572 -7.74 -20.82 5.05
CA LYS A 572 -8.25 -20.71 3.67
C LYS A 572 -8.86 -22.01 3.14
N ALA A 573 -8.32 -23.15 3.58
CA ALA A 573 -8.88 -24.47 3.24
C ALA A 573 -10.10 -24.85 4.09
N GLY A 574 -10.50 -24.04 5.07
CA GLY A 574 -11.54 -24.38 6.06
C GLY A 574 -11.07 -25.40 7.08
N GLU A 575 -9.76 -25.54 7.27
CA GLU A 575 -9.12 -26.45 8.22
C GLU A 575 -8.66 -25.72 9.48
N SER A 576 -8.61 -26.45 10.60
CA SER A 576 -8.08 -25.92 11.85
C SER A 576 -6.58 -25.61 11.76
N ALA A 577 -6.18 -24.47 12.30
CA ALA A 577 -4.78 -24.07 12.44
C ALA A 577 -4.11 -24.65 13.71
N LEU A 578 -4.77 -25.58 14.41
CA LEU A 578 -4.28 -26.19 15.65
C LEU A 578 -2.87 -26.79 15.45
N GLY A 579 -1.99 -26.53 16.40
CA GLY A 579 -0.61 -27.03 16.41
C GLY A 579 0.37 -26.25 15.54
N ILE A 580 -0.07 -25.31 14.71
CA ILE A 580 0.82 -24.47 13.90
C ILE A 580 1.59 -23.50 14.80
N GLY A 581 2.94 -23.52 14.74
CA GLY A 581 3.80 -22.64 15.53
C GLY A 581 3.82 -22.94 17.03
N ALA A 582 3.38 -24.13 17.43
CA ALA A 582 3.34 -24.55 18.83
C ALA A 582 4.67 -25.10 19.35
N GLU A 583 5.71 -25.23 18.51
CA GLU A 583 7.04 -25.77 18.89
C GLU A 583 7.90 -24.83 19.75
#